data_46dcf13e81fdeda71384a0766249a301
#
_entry.id   46dcf13e81fdeda71384a0766249a301
#
_cell.length_a   1.000
_cell.length_b   1.000
_cell.length_c   1.000
_cell.angle_alpha   90.00
_cell.angle_beta   90.00
_cell.angle_gamma   90.00
#
_symmetry.space_group_name_H-M   'P 1'
#
loop_
_entity.id
_entity.type
_entity.pdbx_description
1 polymer ?
#
loop_
_entity_poly.entity_id
_entity_poly.type
_entity_poly.pdbx_seq_one_letter_code
_entity_poly.pdbx_strand_id
1 'polypeptide(L)'
;MHLPAIRSMTRADIDATANAILRSGWGDRRIKMAFVVGHRQCRPFVAEADGAIVGTGVTTVNGSVAWIGTIWVDPAWRGRGLGKALTLATIEAAEAAGCRTLVLVATEAGQPLYERLGFRAQTRYRILEAPGLATGGPDGRIRPFRPPDLSAMAALDAAATGEDRAHLLAAFAAPETTRCLEHDDGTLGGFVLRAPWGGGATIAPDPDDALAILHARRLATGPDKRVRAGLLETNAAGLDRLLAAGWIDSWQAPRLIRGEMPAWQPNAIWGQFDHAVG
;
A
#
# COMPACT_ATOMS: atom_id res chain seq x y z
N MET A 1 4.47 -34.46 7.74
CA MET A 1 4.18 -33.42 8.74
C MET A 1 3.02 -32.59 8.17
N HIS A 2 1.92 -32.53 8.89
CA HIS A 2 0.76 -31.72 8.44
C HIS A 2 1.08 -30.23 8.51
N LEU A 3 0.60 -29.46 7.52
CA LEU A 3 0.63 -28.00 7.60
C LEU A 3 -0.34 -27.51 8.67
N PRO A 4 -0.04 -26.38 9.34
CA PRO A 4 -0.97 -25.71 10.23
C PRO A 4 -2.30 -25.41 9.55
N ALA A 5 -3.39 -25.44 10.32
CA ALA A 5 -4.70 -25.09 9.82
C ALA A 5 -4.72 -23.59 9.43
N ILE A 6 -5.18 -23.31 8.20
CA ILE A 6 -5.40 -21.94 7.73
C ILE A 6 -6.89 -21.63 7.86
N ARG A 7 -7.19 -20.52 8.52
CA ARG A 7 -8.55 -20.04 8.74
C ARG A 7 -8.64 -18.52 8.61
N SER A 8 -9.85 -18.01 8.46
CA SER A 8 -10.08 -16.58 8.53
C SER A 8 -9.61 -16.02 9.88
N MET A 9 -8.96 -14.87 9.82
CA MET A 9 -8.52 -14.12 11.01
C MET A 9 -9.72 -13.42 11.64
N THR A 10 -9.79 -13.45 12.95
CA THR A 10 -10.83 -12.80 13.76
C THR A 10 -10.26 -11.67 14.60
N ARG A 11 -11.11 -10.91 15.29
CA ARG A 11 -10.67 -9.86 16.22
C ARG A 11 -9.82 -10.40 17.37
N ALA A 12 -10.09 -11.61 17.81
CA ALA A 12 -9.34 -12.26 18.90
C ALA A 12 -7.88 -12.57 18.50
N ASP A 13 -7.60 -12.69 17.21
CA ASP A 13 -6.26 -13.03 16.70
C ASP A 13 -5.35 -11.80 16.55
N ILE A 14 -5.88 -10.57 16.62
CA ILE A 14 -5.15 -9.33 16.27
C ILE A 14 -3.88 -9.20 17.10
N ASP A 15 -3.98 -9.31 18.43
CA ASP A 15 -2.84 -9.11 19.31
C ASP A 15 -1.79 -10.21 19.17
N ALA A 16 -2.21 -11.47 19.10
CA ALA A 16 -1.32 -12.61 18.90
C ALA A 16 -0.57 -12.49 17.55
N THR A 17 -1.29 -12.12 16.49
CA THR A 17 -0.73 -11.92 15.16
C THR A 17 0.27 -10.74 15.13
N ALA A 18 -0.12 -9.58 15.67
CA ALA A 18 0.75 -8.41 15.70
C ALA A 18 2.04 -8.66 16.49
N ASN A 19 1.93 -9.33 17.63
CA ASN A 19 3.08 -9.69 18.44
C ASN A 19 4.01 -10.71 17.75
N ALA A 20 3.46 -11.68 17.02
CA ALA A 20 4.24 -12.66 16.27
C ALA A 20 5.03 -11.98 15.12
N ILE A 21 4.38 -11.10 14.37
CA ILE A 21 4.99 -10.32 13.30
C ILE A 21 6.07 -9.38 13.87
N LEU A 22 5.79 -8.69 14.98
CA LEU A 22 6.73 -7.77 15.64
C LEU A 22 8.03 -8.49 16.06
N ARG A 23 7.92 -9.65 16.68
CA ARG A 23 9.09 -10.46 17.08
C ARG A 23 9.96 -10.89 15.89
N SER A 24 9.41 -10.97 14.70
CA SER A 24 10.16 -11.30 13.47
C SER A 24 10.82 -10.09 12.78
N GLY A 25 10.73 -8.90 13.37
CA GLY A 25 11.37 -7.68 12.86
C GLY A 25 10.57 -6.92 11.79
N TRP A 26 9.29 -7.30 11.52
CA TRP A 26 8.46 -6.61 10.52
C TRP A 26 7.75 -5.36 11.05
N GLY A 27 8.04 -4.96 12.30
CA GLY A 27 7.41 -3.83 12.98
C GLY A 27 6.00 -4.14 13.49
N ASP A 28 5.45 -3.22 14.28
CA ASP A 28 4.09 -3.38 14.81
C ASP A 28 3.04 -3.22 13.69
N ARG A 29 2.21 -4.24 13.53
CA ARG A 29 1.13 -4.29 12.55
C ARG A 29 -0.27 -4.25 13.17
N ARG A 30 -0.39 -4.00 14.47
CA ARG A 30 -1.66 -4.06 15.21
C ARG A 30 -2.76 -3.21 14.60
N ILE A 31 -2.47 -1.93 14.32
CA ILE A 31 -3.43 -1.00 13.71
C ILE A 31 -3.89 -1.52 12.34
N LYS A 32 -2.95 -2.02 11.52
CA LYS A 32 -3.28 -2.60 10.20
C LYS A 32 -4.11 -3.89 10.35
N MET A 33 -3.75 -4.79 11.26
CA MET A 33 -4.51 -6.02 11.51
C MET A 33 -5.93 -5.70 11.97
N ALA A 34 -6.11 -4.72 12.86
CA ALA A 34 -7.43 -4.28 13.30
C ALA A 34 -8.27 -3.75 12.13
N PHE A 35 -7.66 -2.97 11.23
CA PHE A 35 -8.35 -2.49 10.03
C PHE A 35 -8.78 -3.63 9.11
N VAL A 36 -7.85 -4.51 8.71
CA VAL A 36 -8.17 -5.57 7.72
C VAL A 36 -9.18 -6.59 8.24
N VAL A 37 -9.19 -6.85 9.55
CA VAL A 37 -10.21 -7.74 10.18
C VAL A 37 -11.59 -7.08 10.18
N GLY A 38 -11.66 -5.76 10.36
CA GLY A 38 -12.93 -5.02 10.41
C GLY A 38 -13.47 -4.60 9.04
N HIS A 39 -12.66 -4.65 7.99
CA HIS A 39 -13.01 -4.04 6.72
C HIS A 39 -13.60 -5.05 5.72
N ARG A 40 -14.79 -4.76 5.20
CA ARG A 40 -15.55 -5.67 4.32
C ARG A 40 -14.84 -6.08 3.02
N GLN A 41 -13.90 -5.28 2.52
CA GLN A 41 -13.12 -5.58 1.32
C GLN A 41 -11.83 -6.35 1.62
N CYS A 42 -11.54 -6.65 2.89
CA CYS A 42 -10.37 -7.41 3.27
C CYS A 42 -10.74 -8.85 3.67
N ARG A 43 -9.87 -9.78 3.34
CA ARG A 43 -9.97 -11.21 3.70
C ARG A 43 -8.65 -11.61 4.36
N PRO A 44 -8.48 -11.35 5.66
CA PRO A 44 -7.29 -11.75 6.38
C PRO A 44 -7.37 -13.23 6.81
N PHE A 45 -6.23 -13.91 6.72
CA PHE A 45 -6.04 -15.30 7.12
C PHE A 45 -4.94 -15.43 8.18
N VAL A 46 -5.06 -16.42 9.03
CA VAL A 46 -4.02 -16.88 9.93
C VAL A 46 -3.79 -18.37 9.76
N ALA A 47 -2.55 -18.79 9.97
CA ALA A 47 -2.18 -20.19 10.16
C ALA A 47 -1.88 -20.40 11.65
N GLU A 48 -2.50 -21.42 12.23
CA GLU A 48 -2.41 -21.72 13.66
C GLU A 48 -1.82 -23.11 13.89
N ALA A 49 -0.84 -23.20 14.79
CA ALA A 49 -0.26 -24.45 15.25
C ALA A 49 -0.08 -24.40 16.77
N ASP A 50 -0.53 -25.42 17.46
CA ASP A 50 -0.41 -25.56 18.91
C ASP A 50 -0.87 -24.31 19.69
N GLY A 51 -1.95 -23.67 19.24
CA GLY A 51 -2.50 -22.46 19.83
C GLY A 51 -1.71 -21.17 19.53
N ALA A 52 -0.68 -21.23 18.69
CA ALA A 52 0.11 -20.07 18.28
C ALA A 52 -0.14 -19.69 16.82
N ILE A 53 -0.16 -18.38 16.52
CA ILE A 53 -0.19 -17.89 15.14
C ILE A 53 1.22 -18.00 14.55
N VAL A 54 1.33 -18.80 13.49
CA VAL A 54 2.60 -19.11 12.81
C VAL A 54 2.64 -18.63 11.35
N GLY A 55 1.56 -18.01 10.88
CA GLY A 55 1.53 -17.40 9.55
C GLY A 55 0.32 -16.51 9.33
N THR A 56 0.43 -15.61 8.37
CA THR A 56 -0.66 -14.70 7.96
C THR A 56 -0.69 -14.51 6.46
N GLY A 57 -1.84 -14.08 5.95
CA GLY A 57 -2.03 -13.59 4.59
C GLY A 57 -3.24 -12.68 4.53
N VAL A 58 -3.22 -11.69 3.66
CA VAL A 58 -4.34 -10.76 3.50
C VAL A 58 -4.65 -10.60 2.01
N THR A 59 -5.91 -10.70 1.65
CA THR A 59 -6.46 -10.26 0.36
C THR A 59 -7.23 -8.98 0.58
N THR A 60 -6.94 -7.94 -0.19
CA THR A 60 -7.74 -6.71 -0.24
C THR A 60 -8.31 -6.54 -1.62
N VAL A 61 -9.63 -6.39 -1.71
CA VAL A 61 -10.37 -6.30 -2.98
C VAL A 61 -10.61 -4.83 -3.31
N ASN A 62 -10.07 -4.39 -4.44
CA ASN A 62 -10.16 -3.04 -4.99
C ASN A 62 -10.86 -3.10 -6.37
N GLY A 63 -12.17 -3.38 -6.38
CA GLY A 63 -12.92 -3.63 -7.61
C GLY A 63 -12.52 -4.95 -8.27
N SER A 64 -12.06 -4.92 -9.52
CA SER A 64 -11.58 -6.12 -10.24
C SER A 64 -10.12 -6.49 -9.94
N VAL A 65 -9.45 -5.70 -9.12
CA VAL A 65 -8.06 -5.93 -8.70
C VAL A 65 -8.03 -6.36 -7.24
N ALA A 66 -7.23 -7.37 -6.90
CA ALA A 66 -6.94 -7.73 -5.52
C ALA A 66 -5.47 -7.59 -5.20
N TRP A 67 -5.19 -7.05 -4.02
CA TRP A 67 -3.84 -7.05 -3.44
C TRP A 67 -3.67 -8.26 -2.52
N ILE A 68 -2.59 -9.00 -2.75
CA ILE A 68 -2.13 -10.09 -1.91
C ILE A 68 -0.97 -9.58 -1.07
N GLY A 69 -1.15 -9.52 0.24
CA GLY A 69 -0.12 -8.94 1.10
C GLY A 69 -0.06 -9.55 2.48
N THR A 70 0.91 -9.08 3.25
CA THR A 70 1.19 -9.56 4.61
C THR A 70 1.34 -11.09 4.65
N ILE A 71 1.90 -11.69 3.59
CA ILE A 71 2.27 -13.11 3.59
C ILE A 71 3.48 -13.25 4.52
N TRP A 72 3.21 -13.59 5.75
CA TRP A 72 4.22 -13.78 6.78
C TRP A 72 4.19 -15.23 7.28
N VAL A 73 5.36 -15.80 7.49
CA VAL A 73 5.55 -17.13 8.06
C VAL A 73 6.59 -17.04 9.17
N ASP A 74 6.24 -17.56 10.34
CA ASP A 74 7.16 -17.67 11.47
C ASP A 74 8.46 -18.36 11.02
N PRO A 75 9.64 -17.84 11.39
CA PRO A 75 10.93 -18.42 10.99
C PRO A 75 11.03 -19.93 11.23
N ALA A 76 10.48 -20.44 12.34
CA ALA A 76 10.48 -21.86 12.65
C ALA A 76 9.62 -22.73 11.72
N TRP A 77 8.70 -22.11 10.96
CA TRP A 77 7.78 -22.77 10.03
C TRP A 77 8.13 -22.56 8.56
N ARG A 78 9.19 -21.86 8.25
CA ARG A 78 9.66 -21.64 6.88
C ARG A 78 10.19 -22.93 6.25
N GLY A 79 10.23 -22.98 4.91
CA GLY A 79 10.71 -24.13 4.17
C GLY A 79 9.78 -25.34 4.15
N ARG A 80 8.59 -25.26 4.80
CA ARG A 80 7.63 -26.37 4.95
C ARG A 80 6.39 -26.23 4.07
N GLY A 81 6.35 -25.26 3.15
CA GLY A 81 5.21 -25.04 2.24
C GLY A 81 4.12 -24.12 2.78
N LEU A 82 4.19 -23.65 4.03
CA LEU A 82 3.15 -22.82 4.64
C LEU A 82 2.95 -21.48 3.91
N GLY A 83 4.03 -20.84 3.45
CA GLY A 83 3.92 -19.61 2.65
C GLY A 83 3.16 -19.83 1.34
N LYS A 84 3.38 -20.97 0.67
CA LYS A 84 2.60 -21.36 -0.52
C LYS A 84 1.11 -21.55 -0.18
N ALA A 85 0.82 -22.25 0.90
CA ALA A 85 -0.56 -22.53 1.29
C ALA A 85 -1.32 -21.23 1.65
N LEU A 86 -0.70 -20.31 2.40
CA LEU A 86 -1.27 -18.99 2.70
C LEU A 86 -1.49 -18.16 1.43
N THR A 87 -0.52 -18.17 0.49
CA THR A 87 -0.68 -17.45 -0.78
C THR A 87 -1.82 -18.04 -1.60
N LEU A 88 -1.97 -19.35 -1.66
CA LEU A 88 -3.11 -19.98 -2.35
C LEU A 88 -4.45 -19.60 -1.73
N ALA A 89 -4.57 -19.62 -0.41
CA ALA A 89 -5.80 -19.19 0.28
C ALA A 89 -6.16 -17.74 -0.03
N THR A 90 -5.16 -16.84 -0.11
CA THR A 90 -5.38 -15.45 -0.50
C THR A 90 -5.77 -15.29 -1.97
N ILE A 91 -5.19 -16.09 -2.87
CA ILE A 91 -5.56 -16.13 -4.30
C ILE A 91 -7.01 -16.61 -4.46
N GLU A 92 -7.37 -17.72 -3.83
CA GLU A 92 -8.74 -18.27 -3.86
C GLU A 92 -9.77 -17.26 -3.37
N ALA A 93 -9.47 -16.52 -2.29
CA ALA A 93 -10.35 -15.48 -1.79
C ALA A 93 -10.52 -14.30 -2.77
N ALA A 94 -9.47 -13.94 -3.51
CA ALA A 94 -9.53 -12.93 -4.55
C ALA A 94 -10.36 -13.39 -5.77
N GLU A 95 -10.14 -14.62 -6.23
CA GLU A 95 -10.87 -15.23 -7.36
C GLU A 95 -12.35 -15.41 -7.01
N ALA A 96 -12.66 -15.86 -5.78
CA ALA A 96 -14.03 -15.95 -5.29
C ALA A 96 -14.74 -14.59 -5.17
N ALA A 97 -14.01 -13.51 -5.00
CA ALA A 97 -14.52 -12.15 -5.04
C ALA A 97 -14.68 -11.58 -6.46
N GLY A 98 -14.35 -12.36 -7.51
CA GLY A 98 -14.46 -11.97 -8.91
C GLY A 98 -13.30 -11.11 -9.42
N CYS A 99 -12.18 -11.05 -8.71
CA CYS A 99 -11.02 -10.30 -9.15
C CYS A 99 -10.34 -10.98 -10.34
N ARG A 100 -10.03 -10.20 -11.38
CA ARG A 100 -9.34 -10.67 -12.59
C ARG A 100 -7.84 -10.36 -12.58
N THR A 101 -7.45 -9.47 -11.70
CA THR A 101 -6.05 -9.05 -11.55
C THR A 101 -5.62 -9.21 -10.09
N LEU A 102 -4.52 -9.90 -9.88
CA LEU A 102 -3.91 -10.05 -8.56
C LEU A 102 -2.56 -9.33 -8.56
N VAL A 103 -2.32 -8.53 -7.53
CA VAL A 103 -1.11 -7.72 -7.39
C VAL A 103 -0.46 -8.00 -6.04
N LEU A 104 0.86 -8.01 -6.02
CA LEU A 104 1.64 -8.05 -4.78
C LEU A 104 2.99 -7.34 -4.96
N VAL A 105 3.61 -7.01 -3.84
CA VAL A 105 5.01 -6.58 -3.79
C VAL A 105 5.80 -7.67 -3.09
N ALA A 106 6.78 -8.22 -3.78
CA ALA A 106 7.57 -9.34 -3.29
C ALA A 106 8.86 -8.86 -2.62
N THR A 107 9.31 -9.61 -1.62
CA THR A 107 10.72 -9.59 -1.23
C THR A 107 11.52 -10.47 -2.20
N GLU A 108 12.83 -10.26 -2.29
CA GLU A 108 13.69 -11.13 -3.11
C GLU A 108 13.53 -12.61 -2.76
N ALA A 109 13.47 -12.93 -1.46
CA ALA A 109 13.27 -14.31 -0.99
C ALA A 109 11.88 -14.88 -1.34
N GLY A 110 10.86 -14.03 -1.46
CA GLY A 110 9.49 -14.44 -1.77
C GLY A 110 9.20 -14.55 -3.26
N GLN A 111 9.89 -13.78 -4.10
CA GLN A 111 9.62 -13.69 -5.53
C GLN A 111 9.54 -15.07 -6.23
N PRO A 112 10.48 -16.01 -6.05
CA PRO A 112 10.41 -17.31 -6.72
C PRO A 112 9.17 -18.14 -6.37
N LEU A 113 8.59 -17.93 -5.18
CA LEU A 113 7.34 -18.58 -4.79
C LEU A 113 6.18 -18.04 -5.64
N TYR A 114 6.06 -16.72 -5.77
CA TYR A 114 4.97 -16.10 -6.51
C TYR A 114 5.06 -16.37 -8.02
N GLU A 115 6.26 -16.40 -8.59
CA GLU A 115 6.46 -16.77 -9.99
C GLU A 115 5.97 -18.19 -10.27
N ARG A 116 6.23 -19.16 -9.38
CA ARG A 116 5.67 -20.53 -9.49
C ARG A 116 4.15 -20.58 -9.34
N LEU A 117 3.52 -19.56 -8.80
CA LEU A 117 2.07 -19.41 -8.68
C LEU A 117 1.46 -18.57 -9.83
N GLY A 118 2.24 -18.30 -10.88
CA GLY A 118 1.78 -17.63 -12.09
C GLY A 118 1.84 -16.11 -12.04
N PHE A 119 2.47 -15.52 -11.03
CA PHE A 119 2.78 -14.10 -11.04
C PHE A 119 4.00 -13.82 -11.93
N ARG A 120 4.00 -12.64 -12.55
CA ARG A 120 5.13 -12.13 -13.34
C ARG A 120 5.50 -10.74 -12.88
N ALA A 121 6.77 -10.38 -12.97
CA ALA A 121 7.22 -9.04 -12.69
C ALA A 121 6.58 -8.05 -13.67
N GLN A 122 6.01 -6.98 -13.14
CA GLN A 122 5.41 -5.90 -13.92
C GLN A 122 6.31 -4.68 -13.93
N THR A 123 6.77 -4.26 -12.75
CA THR A 123 7.64 -3.10 -12.51
C THR A 123 8.27 -3.24 -11.12
N ARG A 124 8.96 -2.21 -10.67
CA ARG A 124 9.48 -2.12 -9.30
C ARG A 124 8.97 -0.86 -8.61
N TYR A 125 8.74 -0.96 -7.32
CA TYR A 125 8.62 0.23 -6.46
C TYR A 125 10.00 0.73 -6.06
N ARG A 126 10.14 2.05 -6.09
CA ARG A 126 11.27 2.81 -5.57
C ARG A 126 10.74 3.68 -4.43
N ILE A 127 11.22 3.44 -3.24
CA ILE A 127 10.87 4.25 -2.07
C ILE A 127 12.00 5.25 -1.84
N LEU A 128 11.67 6.51 -2.02
CA LEU A 128 12.58 7.62 -1.77
C LEU A 128 12.25 8.28 -0.44
N GLU A 129 13.27 8.74 0.25
CA GLU A 129 13.16 9.43 1.53
C GLU A 129 13.82 10.80 1.49
N ALA A 130 13.17 11.77 2.12
CA ALA A 130 13.78 13.07 2.38
C ALA A 130 13.47 13.52 3.82
N PRO A 131 14.31 14.35 4.44
CA PRO A 131 13.97 14.98 5.71
C PRO A 131 12.76 15.89 5.53
N GLY A 132 11.94 16.04 6.56
CA GLY A 132 10.96 17.11 6.61
C GLY A 132 11.65 18.48 6.61
N LEU A 133 10.89 19.55 6.52
CA LEU A 133 11.41 20.90 6.40
C LEU A 133 11.09 21.73 7.64
N ALA A 134 12.05 22.54 8.08
CA ALA A 134 11.87 23.45 9.19
C ALA A 134 11.19 24.77 8.77
N THR A 135 11.41 25.18 7.52
CA THR A 135 10.98 26.48 6.99
C THR A 135 10.51 26.33 5.53
N GLY A 136 9.69 27.27 5.09
CA GLY A 136 9.13 27.33 3.73
C GLY A 136 7.66 27.70 3.79
N GLY A 137 7.13 28.32 2.74
CA GLY A 137 5.71 28.55 2.56
C GLY A 137 5.05 27.33 1.89
N PRO A 138 3.87 26.90 2.35
CA PRO A 138 3.07 25.95 1.56
C PRO A 138 2.63 26.62 0.24
N ASP A 139 2.48 25.82 -0.80
CA ASP A 139 1.82 26.26 -2.03
C ASP A 139 0.36 26.66 -1.69
N GLY A 140 -0.06 27.85 -2.08
CA GLY A 140 -1.40 28.38 -1.78
C GLY A 140 -2.54 27.56 -2.35
N ARG A 141 -2.28 26.71 -3.34
CA ARG A 141 -3.24 25.77 -3.93
C ARG A 141 -3.50 24.54 -3.03
N ILE A 142 -2.67 24.33 -2.00
CA ILE A 142 -2.78 23.15 -1.13
C ILE A 142 -3.62 23.48 0.10
N ARG A 143 -4.68 22.75 0.28
CA ARG A 143 -5.64 22.91 1.38
C ARG A 143 -5.97 21.58 2.07
N PRO A 144 -6.53 21.61 3.28
CA PRO A 144 -7.12 20.43 3.91
C PRO A 144 -8.25 19.84 3.06
N PHE A 145 -8.44 18.54 3.19
CA PHE A 145 -9.56 17.80 2.63
C PHE A 145 -10.91 18.37 3.10
N ARG A 146 -11.89 18.34 2.19
CA ARG A 146 -13.30 18.60 2.46
C ARG A 146 -14.12 17.40 2.00
N PRO A 147 -15.25 17.03 2.66
CA PRO A 147 -16.04 15.87 2.26
C PRO A 147 -16.43 15.81 0.77
N PRO A 148 -16.76 16.93 0.07
CA PRO A 148 -17.03 16.89 -1.37
C PRO A 148 -15.85 16.46 -2.26
N ASP A 149 -14.60 16.56 -1.75
CA ASP A 149 -13.41 16.19 -2.54
C ASP A 149 -13.32 14.69 -2.79
N LEU A 150 -13.99 13.87 -1.97
CA LEU A 150 -13.87 12.42 -2.01
C LEU A 150 -14.15 11.83 -3.40
N SER A 151 -15.14 12.37 -4.10
CA SER A 151 -15.49 11.90 -5.46
C SER A 151 -14.38 12.19 -6.47
N ALA A 152 -13.80 13.41 -6.46
CA ALA A 152 -12.71 13.79 -7.33
C ALA A 152 -11.42 13.02 -7.00
N MET A 153 -11.13 12.82 -5.70
CA MET A 153 -10.01 11.98 -5.25
C MET A 153 -10.15 10.54 -5.74
N ALA A 154 -11.36 9.96 -5.65
CA ALA A 154 -11.62 8.60 -6.11
C ALA A 154 -11.44 8.47 -7.63
N ALA A 155 -11.85 9.48 -8.40
CA ALA A 155 -11.65 9.51 -9.85
C ALA A 155 -10.17 9.59 -10.24
N LEU A 156 -9.39 10.48 -9.59
CA LEU A 156 -7.94 10.59 -9.79
C LEU A 156 -7.22 9.28 -9.42
N ASP A 157 -7.61 8.69 -8.29
CA ASP A 157 -7.03 7.47 -7.79
C ASP A 157 -7.29 6.28 -8.72
N ALA A 158 -8.54 6.12 -9.19
CA ALA A 158 -8.93 5.06 -10.11
C ALA A 158 -8.21 5.21 -11.47
N ALA A 159 -8.07 6.43 -12.00
CA ALA A 159 -7.34 6.69 -13.22
C ALA A 159 -5.84 6.36 -13.07
N ALA A 160 -5.23 6.71 -11.94
CA ALA A 160 -3.83 6.44 -11.65
C ALA A 160 -3.54 4.95 -11.46
N THR A 161 -4.39 4.23 -10.73
CA THR A 161 -4.11 2.86 -10.27
C THR A 161 -4.79 1.78 -11.10
N GLY A 162 -5.89 2.10 -11.78
CA GLY A 162 -6.78 1.11 -12.42
C GLY A 162 -7.59 0.29 -11.40
N GLU A 163 -7.73 0.78 -10.17
CA GLU A 163 -8.35 0.10 -9.03
C GLU A 163 -9.54 0.92 -8.48
N ASP A 164 -10.54 0.26 -7.91
CA ASP A 164 -11.56 0.92 -7.10
C ASP A 164 -11.14 0.90 -5.62
N ARG A 165 -10.44 1.96 -5.20
CA ARG A 165 -9.99 2.15 -3.82
C ARG A 165 -10.81 3.19 -3.07
N ALA A 166 -12.00 3.55 -3.56
CA ALA A 166 -12.88 4.53 -2.91
C ALA A 166 -13.17 4.18 -1.44
N HIS A 167 -13.26 2.88 -1.13
CA HIS A 167 -13.45 2.41 0.25
C HIS A 167 -12.26 2.71 1.19
N LEU A 168 -11.02 2.75 0.68
CA LEU A 168 -9.83 3.14 1.46
C LEU A 168 -9.78 4.65 1.62
N LEU A 169 -10.07 5.40 0.55
CA LEU A 169 -10.15 6.85 0.61
C LEU A 169 -11.19 7.28 1.64
N ALA A 170 -12.39 6.71 1.59
CA ALA A 170 -13.47 7.01 2.54
C ALA A 170 -13.12 6.64 3.99
N ALA A 171 -12.31 5.58 4.19
CA ALA A 171 -11.92 5.15 5.53
C ALA A 171 -10.89 6.07 6.20
N PHE A 172 -10.07 6.78 5.42
CA PHE A 172 -8.92 7.52 5.96
C PHE A 172 -8.89 9.01 5.63
N ALA A 173 -9.72 9.50 4.68
CA ALA A 173 -9.75 10.92 4.34
C ALA A 173 -10.36 11.73 5.46
N ALA A 174 -9.57 12.66 5.99
CA ALA A 174 -9.95 13.61 7.00
C ALA A 174 -9.10 14.90 6.85
N PRO A 175 -9.58 16.05 7.33
CA PRO A 175 -8.82 17.31 7.24
C PRO A 175 -7.42 17.24 7.86
N GLU A 176 -7.23 16.37 8.88
CA GLU A 176 -5.96 16.21 9.59
C GLU A 176 -4.97 15.32 8.82
N THR A 177 -5.48 14.35 8.06
CA THR A 177 -4.68 13.31 7.38
C THR A 177 -4.48 13.55 5.90
N THR A 178 -5.27 14.45 5.30
CA THR A 178 -5.35 14.61 3.85
C THR A 178 -5.16 16.06 3.43
N ARG A 179 -4.37 16.27 2.38
CA ARG A 179 -4.22 17.54 1.67
C ARG A 179 -4.57 17.35 0.22
N CYS A 180 -5.32 18.29 -0.32
CA CYS A 180 -5.71 18.38 -1.72
C CYS A 180 -5.03 19.59 -2.35
N LEU A 181 -4.54 19.45 -3.58
CA LEU A 181 -4.11 20.54 -4.42
C LEU A 181 -5.28 20.91 -5.34
N GLU A 182 -5.71 22.15 -5.26
CA GLU A 182 -6.83 22.69 -6.04
C GLU A 182 -6.32 23.76 -7.01
N HIS A 183 -6.64 23.62 -8.28
CA HIS A 183 -6.33 24.60 -9.32
C HIS A 183 -7.30 25.79 -9.25
N ASP A 184 -6.99 26.88 -9.96
CA ASP A 184 -7.78 28.11 -9.98
C ASP A 184 -9.21 27.90 -10.54
N ASP A 185 -9.40 26.88 -11.36
CA ASP A 185 -10.71 26.48 -11.90
C ASP A 185 -11.54 25.60 -10.96
N GLY A 186 -11.01 25.31 -9.76
CA GLY A 186 -11.63 24.47 -8.75
C GLY A 186 -11.45 22.96 -8.94
N THR A 187 -10.73 22.52 -9.97
CA THR A 187 -10.41 21.10 -10.17
C THR A 187 -9.29 20.64 -9.23
N LEU A 188 -9.31 19.36 -8.83
CA LEU A 188 -8.21 18.79 -8.06
C LEU A 188 -7.09 18.33 -8.99
N GLY A 189 -5.88 18.90 -8.82
CA GLY A 189 -4.65 18.47 -9.48
C GLY A 189 -4.01 17.24 -8.82
N GLY A 190 -4.33 16.99 -7.53
CA GLY A 190 -3.81 15.84 -6.81
C GLY A 190 -4.13 15.87 -5.33
N PHE A 191 -3.71 14.83 -4.63
CA PHE A 191 -3.87 14.73 -3.18
C PHE A 191 -2.78 13.87 -2.53
N VAL A 192 -2.59 14.08 -1.22
CA VAL A 192 -1.91 13.13 -0.33
C VAL A 192 -2.83 12.78 0.83
N LEU A 193 -2.96 11.49 1.11
CA LEU A 193 -3.73 10.95 2.22
C LEU A 193 -2.84 10.02 3.04
N ARG A 194 -2.88 10.14 4.38
CA ARG A 194 -2.08 9.31 5.29
C ARG A 194 -2.94 8.30 6.03
N ALA A 195 -2.56 7.04 5.93
CA ALA A 195 -3.15 5.97 6.73
C ALA A 195 -2.51 5.90 8.14
N PRO A 196 -3.22 5.37 9.15
CA PRO A 196 -2.74 5.35 10.54
C PRO A 196 -1.45 4.56 10.76
N TRP A 197 -1.10 3.62 9.87
CA TRP A 197 0.14 2.84 9.92
C TRP A 197 1.34 3.50 9.24
N GLY A 198 1.23 4.77 8.82
CA GLY A 198 2.33 5.57 8.29
C GLY A 198 2.46 5.58 6.77
N GLY A 199 1.80 4.70 6.03
CA GLY A 199 1.65 4.77 4.57
C GLY A 199 0.61 5.81 4.17
N GLY A 200 0.37 5.94 2.87
CA GLY A 200 -0.68 6.81 2.36
C GLY A 200 -0.59 7.01 0.85
N ALA A 201 -1.73 7.17 0.21
CA ALA A 201 -1.78 7.46 -1.21
C ALA A 201 -1.29 8.89 -1.47
N THR A 202 -0.47 9.06 -2.48
CA THR A 202 -0.15 10.36 -3.09
C THR A 202 -0.35 10.21 -4.57
N ILE A 203 -1.35 10.91 -5.10
CA ILE A 203 -1.77 10.83 -6.51
C ILE A 203 -1.75 12.25 -7.07
N ALA A 204 -1.01 12.42 -8.16
CA ALA A 204 -1.00 13.64 -8.96
C ALA A 204 -0.55 13.30 -10.39
N PRO A 205 -1.39 13.51 -11.40
CA PRO A 205 -1.02 13.30 -12.81
C PRO A 205 0.09 14.26 -13.29
N ASP A 206 0.06 15.50 -12.82
CA ASP A 206 1.09 16.50 -13.13
C ASP A 206 2.26 16.38 -12.15
N PRO A 207 3.51 16.26 -12.63
CA PRO A 207 4.69 16.15 -11.77
C PRO A 207 4.96 17.39 -10.91
N ASP A 208 4.61 18.59 -11.36
CA ASP A 208 4.83 19.82 -10.57
C ASP A 208 3.85 19.90 -9.40
N ASP A 209 2.61 19.47 -9.61
CA ASP A 209 1.61 19.32 -8.55
C ASP A 209 2.03 18.25 -7.53
N ALA A 210 2.58 17.13 -8.00
CA ALA A 210 3.13 16.10 -7.12
C ALA A 210 4.25 16.62 -6.22
N LEU A 211 5.19 17.38 -6.80
CA LEU A 211 6.29 18.00 -6.05
C LEU A 211 5.77 19.01 -5.02
N ALA A 212 4.78 19.83 -5.39
CA ALA A 212 4.14 20.78 -4.47
C ALA A 212 3.48 20.05 -3.27
N ILE A 213 2.74 18.97 -3.55
CA ILE A 213 2.12 18.11 -2.52
C ILE A 213 3.16 17.49 -1.60
N LEU A 214 4.23 16.92 -2.16
CA LEU A 214 5.31 16.32 -1.39
C LEU A 214 6.10 17.36 -0.57
N HIS A 215 6.29 18.56 -1.10
CA HIS A 215 6.87 19.70 -0.37
C HIS A 215 6.01 20.08 0.83
N ALA A 216 4.70 20.25 0.64
CA ALA A 216 3.77 20.56 1.74
C ALA A 216 3.78 19.45 2.80
N ARG A 217 3.88 18.19 2.38
CA ARG A 217 4.01 17.06 3.31
C ARG A 217 5.31 17.12 4.12
N ARG A 218 6.41 17.54 3.50
CA ARG A 218 7.71 17.73 4.20
C ARG A 218 7.61 18.83 5.24
N LEU A 219 6.96 19.96 4.91
CA LEU A 219 6.71 21.06 5.87
C LEU A 219 5.85 20.58 7.05
N ALA A 220 4.75 19.87 6.78
CA ALA A 220 3.88 19.35 7.83
C ALA A 220 4.53 18.27 8.72
N THR A 221 5.56 17.62 8.23
CA THR A 221 6.29 16.56 8.96
C THR A 221 7.33 17.15 9.94
N GLY A 222 7.92 18.30 9.60
CA GLY A 222 8.99 18.94 10.38
C GLY A 222 10.36 18.25 10.24
N PRO A 223 11.45 18.96 10.61
CA PRO A 223 12.82 18.56 10.29
C PRO A 223 13.31 17.28 10.97
N ASP A 224 12.72 16.92 12.12
CA ASP A 224 13.16 15.77 12.94
C ASP A 224 12.67 14.42 12.40
N LYS A 225 11.84 14.41 11.37
CA LYS A 225 11.26 13.20 10.80
C LYS A 225 11.53 13.14 9.30
N ARG A 226 11.37 11.93 8.74
CA ARG A 226 11.51 11.71 7.29
C ARG A 226 10.15 11.53 6.63
N VAL A 227 10.08 11.95 5.38
CA VAL A 227 8.95 11.73 4.48
C VAL A 227 9.37 10.68 3.46
N ARG A 228 8.45 9.79 3.13
CA ARG A 228 8.61 8.78 2.07
C ARG A 228 7.72 9.10 0.89
N ALA A 229 8.26 8.93 -0.31
CA ALA A 229 7.54 8.86 -1.56
C ALA A 229 7.74 7.47 -2.15
N GLY A 230 6.71 6.90 -2.76
CA GLY A 230 6.78 5.57 -3.35
C GLY A 230 6.36 5.61 -4.82
N LEU A 231 7.33 5.67 -5.73
CA LEU A 231 7.10 5.70 -7.15
C LEU A 231 7.31 4.33 -7.77
N LEU A 232 6.71 4.14 -8.94
CA LEU A 232 7.03 3.02 -9.79
C LEU A 232 8.24 3.38 -10.67
N GLU A 233 9.10 2.40 -10.95
CA GLU A 233 10.29 2.58 -11.80
C GLU A 233 9.94 3.13 -13.19
N THR A 234 8.74 2.85 -13.67
CA THR A 234 8.19 3.40 -14.92
C THR A 234 7.99 4.91 -14.90
N ASN A 235 7.90 5.53 -13.70
CA ASN A 235 7.88 6.99 -13.54
C ASN A 235 9.32 7.54 -13.45
N ALA A 236 10.11 7.34 -14.50
CA ALA A 236 11.51 7.76 -14.54
C ALA A 236 11.68 9.27 -14.34
N ALA A 237 10.86 10.09 -15.01
CA ALA A 237 10.90 11.54 -14.86
C ALA A 237 10.60 12.01 -13.42
N GLY A 238 9.66 11.36 -12.75
CA GLY A 238 9.35 11.64 -11.33
C GLY A 238 10.50 11.25 -10.40
N LEU A 239 11.14 10.10 -10.66
CA LEU A 239 12.32 9.66 -9.92
C LEU A 239 13.47 10.66 -10.06
N ASP A 240 13.79 11.09 -11.29
CA ASP A 240 14.85 12.06 -11.57
C ASP A 240 14.59 13.40 -10.86
N ARG A 241 13.35 13.89 -10.88
CA ARG A 241 12.97 15.13 -10.19
C ARG A 241 13.14 15.03 -8.67
N LEU A 242 12.74 13.91 -8.06
CA LEU A 242 12.90 13.72 -6.62
C LEU A 242 14.38 13.60 -6.24
N LEU A 243 15.19 12.86 -6.99
CA LEU A 243 16.63 12.75 -6.76
C LEU A 243 17.32 14.11 -6.88
N ALA A 244 16.98 14.90 -7.91
CA ALA A 244 17.47 16.28 -8.08
C ALA A 244 17.04 17.20 -6.92
N ALA A 245 15.87 16.96 -6.31
CA ALA A 245 15.37 17.67 -5.13
C ALA A 245 15.94 17.14 -3.79
N GLY A 246 16.97 16.29 -3.84
CA GLY A 246 17.69 15.78 -2.67
C GLY A 246 17.02 14.62 -1.93
N TRP A 247 16.07 13.95 -2.57
CA TRP A 247 15.53 12.69 -2.03
C TRP A 247 16.53 11.56 -2.24
N ILE A 248 16.56 10.60 -1.33
CA ILE A 248 17.47 9.46 -1.35
C ILE A 248 16.66 8.19 -1.60
N ASP A 249 17.07 7.38 -2.59
CA ASP A 249 16.51 6.06 -2.82
C ASP A 249 16.89 5.13 -1.67
N SER A 250 15.90 4.70 -0.90
CA SER A 250 16.11 3.96 0.35
C SER A 250 15.74 2.50 0.26
N TRP A 251 14.81 2.14 -0.64
CA TRP A 251 14.34 0.77 -0.77
C TRP A 251 13.65 0.55 -2.12
N GLN A 252 13.74 -0.68 -2.62
CA GLN A 252 13.05 -1.09 -3.83
C GLN A 252 12.55 -2.52 -3.73
N ALA A 253 11.45 -2.81 -4.43
CA ALA A 253 10.89 -4.15 -4.48
C ALA A 253 10.09 -4.38 -5.76
N PRO A 254 10.11 -5.61 -6.33
CA PRO A 254 9.33 -5.94 -7.50
C PRO A 254 7.83 -5.93 -7.19
N ARG A 255 7.07 -5.26 -8.05
CA ARG A 255 5.63 -5.39 -8.15
C ARG A 255 5.32 -6.52 -9.12
N LEU A 256 4.63 -7.53 -8.64
CA LEU A 256 4.24 -8.69 -9.43
C LEU A 256 2.74 -8.64 -9.71
N ILE A 257 2.35 -9.17 -10.86
CA ILE A 257 0.97 -9.24 -11.32
C ILE A 257 0.64 -10.64 -11.84
N ARG A 258 -0.60 -11.10 -11.58
CA ARG A 258 -1.20 -12.28 -12.18
C ARG A 258 -2.58 -11.93 -12.72
N GLY A 259 -2.91 -12.37 -13.92
CA GLY A 259 -4.16 -12.06 -14.62
C GLY A 259 -4.04 -10.88 -15.58
N GLU A 260 -5.11 -10.11 -15.71
CA GLU A 260 -5.23 -9.01 -16.66
C GLU A 260 -4.40 -7.79 -16.27
N MET A 261 -3.95 -7.01 -17.26
CA MET A 261 -3.30 -5.73 -17.01
C MET A 261 -4.36 -4.66 -16.74
N PRO A 262 -4.28 -3.94 -15.61
CA PRO A 262 -5.18 -2.82 -15.36
C PRO A 262 -4.89 -1.68 -16.34
N ALA A 263 -5.94 -0.97 -16.73
CA ALA A 263 -5.80 0.32 -17.41
C ALA A 263 -5.45 1.37 -16.35
N TRP A 264 -4.21 1.84 -16.31
CA TRP A 264 -3.68 2.69 -15.27
C TRP A 264 -2.68 3.73 -15.78
N GLN A 265 -2.43 4.75 -14.97
CA GLN A 265 -1.44 5.81 -15.24
C GLN A 265 -0.36 5.80 -14.15
N PRO A 266 0.62 4.89 -14.21
CA PRO A 266 1.60 4.69 -13.14
C PRO A 266 2.42 5.94 -12.81
N ASN A 267 2.60 6.87 -13.75
CA ASN A 267 3.31 8.11 -13.53
C ASN A 267 2.56 9.10 -12.60
N ALA A 268 1.26 8.89 -12.39
CA ALA A 268 0.47 9.68 -11.45
C ALA A 268 0.60 9.19 -10.00
N ILE A 269 1.26 8.05 -9.76
CA ILE A 269 1.42 7.44 -8.42
C ILE A 269 2.75 7.90 -7.81
N TRP A 270 2.68 8.61 -6.67
CA TRP A 270 3.81 9.12 -5.89
C TRP A 270 3.87 8.57 -4.46
N GLY A 271 2.87 7.80 -4.08
CA GLY A 271 2.78 7.11 -2.81
C GLY A 271 1.60 6.16 -2.76
N GLN A 272 1.66 5.18 -1.85
CA GLN A 272 0.64 4.13 -1.69
C GLN A 272 0.22 3.98 -0.25
N PHE A 273 -0.97 3.43 -0.03
CA PHE A 273 -1.45 3.10 1.31
C PHE A 273 -0.52 2.10 2.01
N ASP A 274 -0.25 1.00 1.32
CA ASP A 274 0.59 -0.09 1.84
C ASP A 274 0.77 -1.14 0.72
N HIS A 275 1.78 -1.99 0.82
CA HIS A 275 1.99 -3.10 -0.13
C HIS A 275 1.08 -4.33 0.14
N ALA A 276 0.02 -4.18 0.92
CA ALA A 276 -0.96 -5.22 1.20
C ALA A 276 -2.40 -4.78 0.96
N VAL A 277 -2.63 -3.48 0.82
CA VAL A 277 -3.99 -2.94 0.58
C VAL A 277 -4.08 -2.10 -0.70
N GLY A 278 -2.93 -1.78 -1.29
CA GLY A 278 -2.84 -1.02 -2.55
C GLY A 278 -2.42 0.42 -2.42
#